data_0813955df84786798652edc5a270ec47
#
_entry.id   0813955df84786798652edc5a270ec47
#
_cell.length_a   1.000
_cell.length_b   1.000
_cell.length_c   1.000
_cell.angle_alpha   90.00
_cell.angle_beta   90.00
_cell.angle_gamma   90.00
#
_symmetry.space_group_name_H-M   'P 1'
#
loop_
_entity.id
_entity.type
_entity.pdbx_description
1 polymer ?
#
loop_
_entity_poly.entity_id
_entity_poly.type
_entity_poly.pdbx_seq_one_letter_code
_entity_poly.pdbx_strand_id
1 'polypeptide(L)'
;MKKYLENGYSTLSVGYIGLYEATMCVKGVSHTTEEGKEFALKVMRKIKEAADSWSEETGMTFSLYGTPAESLTHRFCSIDRKKYGEIKDITDKGYYTNSYHVDVRENISVFDKFRFEEDFQKLSTGGCISYAEIPNMNHNVEAVEQMIRFIYDNIQYAEFNTKSIYFLLKQSLQLCVQPVTKILVLIPTPFATS
;
A
#
# COMPACT_ATOMS: atom_id res chain seq x y z
N MET A 1 -6.91 -22.33 19.99
CA MET A 1 -6.77 -21.07 19.25
C MET A 1 -6.70 -19.86 20.20
N LYS A 2 -7.61 -19.72 21.17
CA LYS A 2 -7.61 -18.63 22.18
C LYS A 2 -6.24 -18.36 22.81
N LYS A 3 -5.52 -19.42 23.25
CA LYS A 3 -4.19 -19.35 23.87
C LYS A 3 -3.15 -18.57 23.08
N TYR A 4 -3.26 -18.49 21.74
CA TYR A 4 -2.29 -17.80 20.87
C TYR A 4 -2.71 -16.38 20.52
N LEU A 5 -3.96 -16.00 20.78
CA LEU A 5 -4.51 -14.69 20.44
C LEU A 5 -4.63 -13.77 21.65
N GLU A 6 -4.71 -14.34 22.87
CA GLU A 6 -4.78 -13.56 24.10
C GLU A 6 -3.39 -13.08 24.55
N ASN A 7 -3.35 -11.99 25.29
CA ASN A 7 -2.14 -11.41 25.90
C ASN A 7 -1.06 -10.96 24.90
N GLY A 8 -1.42 -10.58 23.68
CA GLY A 8 -0.51 -10.00 22.72
C GLY A 8 0.45 -10.98 22.04
N TYR A 9 0.23 -12.29 22.14
CA TYR A 9 1.07 -13.29 21.46
C TYR A 9 0.92 -13.27 19.94
N SER A 10 -0.26 -12.92 19.43
CA SER A 10 -0.55 -12.84 18.00
C SER A 10 -1.47 -11.67 17.72
N THR A 11 -1.33 -11.09 16.54
CA THR A 11 -2.14 -9.98 16.08
C THR A 11 -3.09 -10.42 14.99
N LEU A 12 -4.34 -9.99 15.08
CA LEU A 12 -5.34 -10.13 14.04
C LEU A 12 -5.26 -8.90 13.13
N SER A 13 -4.81 -9.09 11.89
CA SER A 13 -4.65 -7.99 10.95
C SER A 13 -5.91 -7.75 10.14
N VAL A 14 -6.43 -6.53 10.20
CA VAL A 14 -7.55 -6.05 9.38
C VAL A 14 -6.97 -5.45 8.11
N GLY A 15 -7.01 -6.19 7.01
CA GLY A 15 -6.59 -5.73 5.69
C GLY A 15 -7.70 -5.01 4.95
N TYR A 16 -7.35 -4.13 4.03
CA TYR A 16 -8.29 -3.38 3.18
C TYR A 16 -7.77 -3.27 1.75
N ILE A 17 -8.70 -3.16 0.81
CA ILE A 17 -8.45 -3.07 -0.63
C ILE A 17 -9.39 -2.01 -1.19
N GLY A 18 -8.96 -1.27 -2.21
CA GLY A 18 -9.84 -0.43 -2.99
C GLY A 18 -10.19 0.91 -2.34
N LEU A 19 -9.29 1.50 -1.58
CA LEU A 19 -9.51 2.81 -0.97
C LEU A 19 -9.66 3.91 -2.05
N TYR A 20 -8.93 3.79 -3.17
CA TYR A 20 -9.10 4.63 -4.34
C TYR A 20 -10.51 4.49 -4.90
N GLU A 21 -10.95 3.27 -5.19
CA GLU A 21 -12.26 3.00 -5.78
C GLU A 21 -13.41 3.39 -4.85
N ALA A 22 -13.26 3.18 -3.55
CA ALA A 22 -14.22 3.64 -2.56
C ALA A 22 -14.35 5.18 -2.56
N THR A 23 -13.22 5.89 -2.67
CA THR A 23 -13.21 7.35 -2.77
C THR A 23 -13.84 7.81 -4.08
N MET A 24 -13.49 7.21 -5.20
CA MET A 24 -14.11 7.49 -6.50
C MET A 24 -15.62 7.26 -6.47
N CYS A 25 -16.08 6.16 -5.88
CA CYS A 25 -17.49 5.82 -5.78
C CYS A 25 -18.30 6.84 -4.97
N VAL A 26 -17.75 7.32 -3.85
CA VAL A 26 -18.48 8.19 -2.91
C VAL A 26 -18.29 9.67 -3.22
N LYS A 27 -17.11 10.07 -3.66
CA LYS A 27 -16.73 11.46 -3.87
C LYS A 27 -16.64 11.87 -5.35
N GLY A 28 -16.49 10.91 -6.26
CA GLY A 28 -16.29 11.20 -7.68
C GLY A 28 -14.91 11.74 -8.03
N VAL A 29 -13.96 11.72 -7.09
CA VAL A 29 -12.59 12.21 -7.26
C VAL A 29 -11.57 11.18 -6.76
N SER A 30 -10.34 11.24 -7.29
CA SER A 30 -9.26 10.41 -6.78
C SER A 30 -8.94 10.74 -5.32
N HIS A 31 -8.53 9.73 -4.57
CA HIS A 31 -8.05 9.91 -3.19
C HIS A 31 -6.73 10.69 -3.12
N THR A 32 -6.04 10.93 -4.24
CA THR A 32 -4.86 11.80 -4.31
C THR A 32 -5.19 13.29 -4.32
N THR A 33 -6.45 13.65 -4.59
CA THR A 33 -6.93 15.03 -4.41
C THR A 33 -7.08 15.37 -2.93
N GLU A 34 -7.08 16.66 -2.59
CA GLU A 34 -7.20 17.09 -1.18
C GLU A 34 -8.50 16.57 -0.54
N GLU A 35 -9.66 16.77 -1.22
CA GLU A 35 -10.95 16.25 -0.77
C GLU A 35 -10.99 14.73 -0.66
N GLY A 36 -10.41 14.05 -1.67
CA GLY A 36 -10.34 12.59 -1.68
C GLY A 36 -9.44 12.05 -0.58
N LYS A 37 -8.29 12.70 -0.31
CA LYS A 37 -7.37 12.32 0.77
C LYS A 37 -8.03 12.47 2.14
N GLU A 38 -8.74 13.58 2.36
CA GLU A 38 -9.46 13.79 3.62
C GLU A 38 -10.51 12.69 3.86
N PHE A 39 -11.30 12.37 2.84
CA PHE A 39 -12.29 11.29 2.91
C PHE A 39 -11.62 9.93 3.18
N ALA A 40 -10.57 9.59 2.42
CA ALA A 40 -9.85 8.33 2.56
C ALA A 40 -9.23 8.18 3.96
N LEU A 41 -8.60 9.22 4.49
CA LEU A 41 -8.06 9.23 5.85
C LEU A 41 -9.17 9.11 6.92
N LYS A 42 -10.35 9.69 6.68
CA LYS A 42 -11.50 9.53 7.58
C LYS A 42 -11.97 8.06 7.63
N VAL A 43 -12.05 7.40 6.48
CA VAL A 43 -12.36 5.96 6.40
C VAL A 43 -11.33 5.15 7.18
N MET A 44 -10.05 5.41 6.94
CA MET A 44 -8.96 4.69 7.60
C MET A 44 -8.97 4.86 9.12
N ARG A 45 -9.19 6.10 9.62
CA ARG A 45 -9.32 6.34 11.06
C ARG A 45 -10.48 5.57 11.66
N LYS A 46 -11.62 5.48 10.96
CA LYS A 46 -12.78 4.70 11.42
C LYS A 46 -12.49 3.20 11.52
N ILE A 47 -11.78 2.63 10.55
CA ILE A 47 -11.37 1.22 10.60
C ILE A 47 -10.39 1.01 11.75
N LYS A 48 -9.45 1.94 11.95
CA LYS A 48 -8.49 1.87 13.06
C LYS A 48 -9.19 1.96 14.42
N GLU A 49 -10.09 2.92 14.60
CA GLU A 49 -10.90 3.06 15.83
C GLU A 49 -11.66 1.77 16.14
N ALA A 50 -12.26 1.13 15.12
CA ALA A 50 -12.93 -0.15 15.30
C ALA A 50 -11.95 -1.28 15.71
N ALA A 51 -10.77 -1.35 15.09
CA ALA A 51 -9.75 -2.33 15.45
C ALA A 51 -9.26 -2.13 16.90
N ASP A 52 -9.05 -0.88 17.31
CA ASP A 52 -8.66 -0.54 18.67
C ASP A 52 -9.76 -0.94 19.68
N SER A 53 -11.04 -0.64 19.40
CA SER A 53 -12.20 -1.07 20.23
C SER A 53 -12.28 -2.59 20.36
N TRP A 54 -12.11 -3.31 19.26
CA TRP A 54 -12.10 -4.79 19.32
C TRP A 54 -10.94 -5.32 20.16
N SER A 55 -9.80 -4.64 20.17
CA SER A 55 -8.67 -5.03 21.04
C SER A 55 -9.02 -4.87 22.51
N GLU A 56 -9.66 -3.76 22.87
CA GLU A 56 -10.12 -3.50 24.25
C GLU A 56 -11.22 -4.48 24.70
N GLU A 57 -12.20 -4.72 23.82
CA GLU A 57 -13.35 -5.58 24.13
C GLU A 57 -12.98 -7.07 24.29
N THR A 58 -12.01 -7.53 23.51
CA THR A 58 -11.69 -8.97 23.42
C THR A 58 -10.43 -9.38 24.17
N GLY A 59 -9.55 -8.42 24.50
CA GLY A 59 -8.21 -8.71 25.04
C GLY A 59 -7.25 -9.32 24.00
N MET A 60 -7.64 -9.33 22.70
CA MET A 60 -6.80 -9.73 21.58
C MET A 60 -6.24 -8.51 20.89
N THR A 61 -5.09 -8.61 20.26
CA THR A 61 -4.50 -7.49 19.52
C THR A 61 -5.04 -7.47 18.09
N PHE A 62 -5.64 -6.34 17.70
CA PHE A 62 -6.02 -6.06 16.32
C PHE A 62 -5.13 -4.94 15.76
N SER A 63 -4.83 -5.01 14.47
CA SER A 63 -4.05 -4.00 13.78
C SER A 63 -4.56 -3.78 12.36
N LEU A 64 -4.32 -2.61 11.82
CA LEU A 64 -4.66 -2.27 10.44
C LEU A 64 -3.47 -2.59 9.52
N TYR A 65 -3.73 -3.31 8.43
CA TYR A 65 -2.70 -3.86 7.55
C TYR A 65 -2.84 -3.31 6.12
N GLY A 66 -1.87 -2.51 5.72
CA GLY A 66 -1.83 -1.79 4.44
C GLY A 66 -0.80 -2.37 3.47
N THR A 67 -0.90 -3.65 3.14
CA THR A 67 0.01 -4.29 2.18
C THR A 67 -0.72 -4.82 0.96
N PRO A 68 0.00 -5.21 -0.11
CA PRO A 68 -0.58 -5.79 -1.31
C PRO A 68 -1.40 -7.03 -0.99
N ALA A 69 -2.57 -7.11 -1.61
CA ALA A 69 -3.47 -8.25 -1.50
C ALA A 69 -3.42 -9.16 -2.73
N GLU A 70 -2.46 -8.94 -3.63
CA GLU A 70 -2.18 -9.74 -4.82
C GLU A 70 -3.44 -10.10 -5.63
N SER A 71 -3.73 -11.40 -5.79
CA SER A 71 -4.86 -11.89 -6.58
C SER A 71 -6.25 -11.46 -6.06
N LEU A 72 -6.36 -11.04 -4.80
CA LEU A 72 -7.63 -10.59 -4.23
C LEU A 72 -8.15 -9.31 -4.88
N THR A 73 -7.25 -8.41 -5.30
CA THR A 73 -7.62 -7.17 -5.99
C THR A 73 -8.36 -7.44 -7.29
N HIS A 74 -7.86 -8.38 -8.08
CA HIS A 74 -8.53 -8.84 -9.31
C HIS A 74 -9.82 -9.59 -9.00
N ARG A 75 -9.78 -10.50 -8.03
CA ARG A 75 -10.94 -11.35 -7.70
C ARG A 75 -12.13 -10.50 -7.25
N PHE A 76 -11.95 -9.55 -6.36
CA PHE A 76 -13.03 -8.70 -5.86
C PHE A 76 -13.59 -7.81 -6.98
N CYS A 77 -12.74 -7.18 -7.77
CA CYS A 77 -13.17 -6.39 -8.92
C CYS A 77 -13.97 -7.24 -9.92
N SER A 78 -13.53 -8.47 -10.20
CA SER A 78 -14.22 -9.39 -11.12
C SER A 78 -15.60 -9.83 -10.61
N ILE A 79 -15.75 -10.02 -9.30
CA ILE A 79 -17.04 -10.36 -8.68
C ILE A 79 -17.99 -9.18 -8.79
N ASP A 80 -17.53 -7.99 -8.43
CA ASP A 80 -18.33 -6.78 -8.44
C ASP A 80 -18.69 -6.36 -9.87
N ARG A 81 -17.78 -6.50 -10.83
CA ARG A 81 -18.07 -6.27 -12.26
C ARG A 81 -19.16 -7.20 -12.79
N LYS A 82 -19.16 -8.47 -12.37
CA LYS A 82 -20.24 -9.40 -12.73
C LYS A 82 -21.58 -9.01 -12.11
N LYS A 83 -21.57 -8.47 -10.90
CA LYS A 83 -22.78 -8.14 -10.15
C LYS A 83 -23.36 -6.78 -10.51
N TYR A 84 -22.51 -5.79 -10.70
CA TYR A 84 -22.91 -4.38 -10.86
C TYR A 84 -22.57 -3.81 -12.23
N GLY A 85 -21.92 -4.57 -13.10
CA GLY A 85 -21.49 -4.12 -14.42
C GLY A 85 -20.14 -3.40 -14.41
N GLU A 86 -19.79 -2.86 -15.58
CA GLU A 86 -18.60 -2.05 -15.77
C GLU A 86 -18.88 -0.63 -15.33
N ILE A 87 -18.16 -0.16 -14.31
CA ILE A 87 -18.24 1.19 -13.77
C ILE A 87 -16.90 1.84 -14.00
N LYS A 88 -16.91 3.00 -14.68
CA LYS A 88 -15.71 3.75 -15.04
C LYS A 88 -14.90 4.11 -13.78
N ASP A 89 -13.59 3.94 -13.85
CA ASP A 89 -12.61 4.19 -12.79
C ASP A 89 -12.79 3.34 -11.52
N ILE A 90 -13.74 2.41 -11.50
CA ILE A 90 -14.00 1.51 -10.39
C ILE A 90 -13.77 0.05 -10.83
N THR A 91 -14.64 -0.51 -11.68
CA THR A 91 -14.56 -1.92 -12.09
C THR A 91 -14.02 -2.13 -13.50
N ASP A 92 -13.87 -1.07 -14.29
CA ASP A 92 -13.39 -1.13 -15.70
C ASP A 92 -11.91 -1.55 -15.78
N LYS A 93 -11.12 -1.28 -14.76
CA LYS A 93 -9.69 -1.62 -14.71
C LYS A 93 -9.40 -3.12 -14.61
N GLY A 94 -10.37 -3.92 -14.17
CA GLY A 94 -10.21 -5.35 -13.93
C GLY A 94 -9.47 -5.69 -12.61
N TYR A 95 -9.16 -4.70 -11.78
CA TYR A 95 -8.57 -4.85 -10.45
C TYR A 95 -8.98 -3.69 -9.54
N TYR A 96 -8.92 -3.90 -8.24
CA TYR A 96 -8.97 -2.82 -7.25
C TYR A 96 -7.56 -2.43 -6.81
N THR A 97 -7.36 -1.16 -6.53
CA THR A 97 -6.08 -0.65 -6.03
C THR A 97 -5.77 -1.28 -4.67
N ASN A 98 -4.53 -1.71 -4.49
CA ASN A 98 -4.10 -2.26 -3.19
C ASN A 98 -4.17 -1.19 -2.11
N SER A 99 -4.77 -1.55 -0.98
CA SER A 99 -4.84 -0.73 0.24
C SER A 99 -5.00 0.78 -0.05
N TYR A 100 -4.02 1.58 0.35
CA TYR A 100 -3.98 3.05 0.20
C TYR A 100 -3.18 3.51 -1.03
N HIS A 101 -2.61 2.61 -1.80
CA HIS A 101 -1.68 2.98 -2.88
C HIS A 101 -2.33 3.90 -3.90
N VAL A 102 -1.51 4.76 -4.48
CA VAL A 102 -1.90 5.56 -5.65
C VAL A 102 -2.20 4.64 -6.83
N ASP A 103 -3.28 4.90 -7.55
CA ASP A 103 -3.61 4.13 -8.76
C ASP A 103 -2.46 4.26 -9.78
N VAL A 104 -2.05 3.13 -10.36
CA VAL A 104 -0.90 3.07 -11.28
C VAL A 104 -1.09 3.87 -12.56
N ARG A 105 -2.30 4.30 -12.85
CA ARG A 105 -2.63 5.16 -14.00
C ARG A 105 -2.38 6.64 -13.72
N GLU A 106 -2.21 7.01 -12.45
CA GLU A 106 -1.96 8.41 -12.08
C GLU A 106 -0.51 8.79 -12.38
N ASN A 107 -0.33 9.93 -13.04
CA ASN A 107 0.98 10.49 -13.28
C ASN A 107 1.43 11.34 -12.09
N ILE A 108 2.11 10.72 -11.15
CA ILE A 108 2.57 11.33 -9.91
C ILE A 108 4.08 11.10 -9.74
N SER A 109 4.80 12.08 -9.20
CA SER A 109 6.21 11.89 -8.88
C SER A 109 6.39 10.93 -7.69
N VAL A 110 7.55 10.27 -7.59
CA VAL A 110 7.86 9.36 -6.46
C VAL A 110 7.76 10.10 -5.11
N PHE A 111 8.24 11.33 -5.05
CA PHE A 111 8.19 12.12 -3.82
C PHE A 111 6.77 12.51 -3.43
N ASP A 112 5.94 12.91 -4.40
CA ASP A 112 4.55 13.28 -4.13
C ASP A 112 3.72 12.04 -3.77
N LYS A 113 3.99 10.90 -4.43
CA LYS A 113 3.40 9.61 -4.06
C LYS A 113 3.72 9.27 -2.61
N PHE A 114 4.98 9.37 -2.19
CA PHE A 114 5.37 9.08 -0.82
C PHE A 114 4.77 10.06 0.19
N ARG A 115 4.74 11.38 -0.10
CA ARG A 115 4.03 12.37 0.74
C ARG A 115 2.54 12.07 0.88
N PHE A 116 1.92 11.56 -0.18
CA PHE A 116 0.54 11.14 -0.12
C PHE A 116 0.37 9.91 0.78
N GLU A 117 1.19 8.88 0.60
CA GLU A 117 1.08 7.58 1.26
C GLU A 117 1.53 7.59 2.74
N GLU A 118 2.36 8.54 3.15
CA GLU A 118 2.90 8.70 4.50
C GLU A 118 1.83 8.65 5.61
N ASP A 119 0.75 9.41 5.44
CA ASP A 119 -0.32 9.50 6.44
C ASP A 119 -1.11 8.20 6.59
N PHE A 120 -1.24 7.44 5.50
CA PHE A 120 -1.88 6.13 5.51
C PHE A 120 -1.00 5.06 6.15
N GLN A 121 0.32 5.15 5.94
CA GLN A 121 1.27 4.26 6.60
C GLN A 121 1.22 4.43 8.13
N LYS A 122 1.15 5.65 8.63
CA LYS A 122 1.02 5.95 10.07
C LYS A 122 -0.23 5.30 10.70
N LEU A 123 -1.29 5.12 9.93
CA LEU A 123 -2.51 4.45 10.39
C LEU A 123 -2.45 2.92 10.26
N SER A 124 -1.56 2.40 9.43
CA SER A 124 -1.45 0.96 9.13
C SER A 124 -0.48 0.26 10.10
N THR A 125 -0.88 0.18 11.35
CA THR A 125 -0.04 -0.31 12.47
C THR A 125 0.31 -1.79 12.40
N GLY A 126 -0.38 -2.58 11.60
CA GLY A 126 -0.11 -4.02 11.39
C GLY A 126 0.89 -4.31 10.28
N GLY A 127 1.33 -3.29 9.59
CA GLY A 127 2.29 -3.35 8.49
C GLY A 127 1.82 -2.54 7.30
N CYS A 128 2.77 -2.01 6.57
CA CYS A 128 2.56 -1.20 5.38
C CYS A 128 3.78 -1.32 4.46
N ILE A 129 3.58 -1.02 3.19
CA ILE A 129 4.66 -0.93 2.23
C ILE A 129 4.26 0.06 1.13
N SER A 130 5.20 0.88 0.69
CA SER A 130 5.04 1.73 -0.48
C SER A 130 6.00 1.28 -1.57
N TYR A 131 5.54 1.23 -2.81
CA TYR A 131 6.34 0.84 -3.96
C TYR A 131 6.64 2.04 -4.82
N ALA A 132 7.91 2.17 -5.23
CA ALA A 132 8.31 3.11 -6.25
C ALA A 132 8.98 2.39 -7.42
N GLU A 133 8.44 2.58 -8.61
CA GLU A 133 9.10 2.16 -9.84
C GLU A 133 10.04 3.26 -10.29
N ILE A 134 11.33 2.96 -10.31
CA ILE A 134 12.38 3.89 -10.74
C ILE A 134 13.11 3.36 -11.98
N PRO A 135 13.63 4.23 -12.85
CA PRO A 135 14.50 3.79 -13.93
C PRO A 135 15.82 3.22 -13.38
N ASN A 136 16.66 2.68 -14.26
CA ASN A 136 18.01 2.31 -13.86
C ASN A 136 18.80 3.55 -13.40
N MET A 137 19.15 3.56 -12.12
CA MET A 137 19.79 4.69 -11.44
C MET A 137 21.32 4.54 -11.32
N ASN A 138 21.95 3.57 -11.99
CA ASN A 138 23.40 3.33 -11.89
C ASN A 138 24.25 4.57 -12.22
N HIS A 139 23.73 5.49 -13.03
CA HIS A 139 24.40 6.74 -13.40
C HIS A 139 23.87 7.98 -12.67
N ASN A 140 22.97 7.78 -11.68
CA ASN A 140 22.38 8.87 -10.90
C ASN A 140 22.23 8.48 -9.43
N VAL A 141 23.36 8.18 -8.82
CA VAL A 141 23.41 7.74 -7.41
C VAL A 141 22.94 8.83 -6.44
N GLU A 142 23.16 10.10 -6.81
CA GLU A 142 22.69 11.25 -6.01
C GLU A 142 21.16 11.27 -5.87
N ALA A 143 20.44 10.99 -6.95
CA ALA A 143 18.96 10.91 -6.88
C ALA A 143 18.49 9.73 -6.00
N VAL A 144 19.22 8.60 -6.01
CA VAL A 144 18.93 7.49 -5.10
C VAL A 144 19.15 7.90 -3.65
N GLU A 145 20.25 8.59 -3.37
CA GLU A 145 20.53 9.09 -2.03
C GLU A 145 19.44 10.06 -1.54
N GLN A 146 18.99 10.98 -2.37
CA GLN A 146 17.90 11.90 -2.05
C GLN A 146 16.60 11.15 -1.73
N MET A 147 16.26 10.12 -2.53
CA MET A 147 15.09 9.29 -2.27
C MET A 147 15.20 8.52 -0.96
N ILE A 148 16.37 7.94 -0.65
CA ILE A 148 16.61 7.21 0.61
C ILE A 148 16.47 8.17 1.80
N ARG A 149 17.05 9.37 1.73
CA ARG A 149 16.90 10.38 2.79
C ARG A 149 15.44 10.78 2.99
N PHE A 150 14.72 11.02 1.88
CA PHE A 150 13.30 11.33 1.95
C PHE A 150 12.49 10.22 2.61
N ILE A 151 12.74 8.94 2.24
CA ILE A 151 12.09 7.78 2.84
C ILE A 151 12.41 7.73 4.33
N TYR A 152 13.67 7.88 4.70
CA TYR A 152 14.10 7.86 6.10
C TYR A 152 13.35 8.88 6.97
N ASP A 153 13.11 10.07 6.42
CA ASP A 153 12.47 11.16 7.16
C ASP A 153 10.94 11.06 7.21
N ASN A 154 10.29 10.40 6.22
CA ASN A 154 8.85 10.54 6.02
C ASN A 154 8.08 9.20 5.91
N ILE A 155 8.73 8.10 5.50
CA ILE A 155 8.08 6.84 5.16
C ILE A 155 8.51 5.74 6.12
N GLN A 156 7.57 4.91 6.58
CA GLN A 156 7.89 3.79 7.48
C GLN A 156 8.53 2.62 6.74
N TYR A 157 8.04 2.32 5.54
CA TYR A 157 8.54 1.21 4.73
C TYR A 157 8.31 1.47 3.24
N ALA A 158 9.38 1.37 2.44
CA ALA A 158 9.31 1.51 0.99
C ALA A 158 10.21 0.50 0.27
N GLU A 159 9.81 0.13 -0.93
CA GLU A 159 10.56 -0.72 -1.84
C GLU A 159 10.73 -0.03 -3.19
N PHE A 160 11.95 -0.07 -3.74
CA PHE A 160 12.25 0.38 -5.09
C PHE A 160 12.28 -0.79 -6.06
N ASN A 161 11.53 -0.66 -7.15
CA ASN A 161 11.59 -1.57 -8.29
C ASN A 161 12.19 -0.85 -9.50
N THR A 162 13.16 -1.46 -10.17
CA THR A 162 13.72 -0.91 -11.39
C THR A 162 13.05 -1.52 -12.63
N LYS A 163 12.48 -0.68 -13.50
CA LYS A 163 11.83 -1.14 -14.75
C LYS A 163 12.77 -1.83 -15.74
N SER A 164 14.07 -1.63 -15.62
CA SER A 164 15.08 -2.17 -16.55
C SER A 164 15.13 -3.69 -16.58
N ILE A 165 14.74 -4.36 -15.51
CA ILE A 165 14.76 -5.83 -15.45
C ILE A 165 13.63 -6.44 -16.29
N TYR A 166 12.48 -5.78 -16.38
CA TYR A 166 11.34 -6.26 -17.18
C TYR A 166 11.61 -6.20 -18.69
N PHE A 167 12.35 -5.21 -19.16
CA PHE A 167 12.66 -5.07 -20.58
C PHE A 167 13.73 -6.06 -21.03
N LEU A 168 14.73 -6.33 -20.20
CA LEU A 168 15.77 -7.33 -20.46
C LEU A 168 15.24 -8.76 -20.39
N LEU A 169 14.32 -9.05 -19.46
CA LEU A 169 13.68 -10.36 -19.37
C LEU A 169 12.74 -10.65 -20.55
N LYS A 170 12.15 -9.65 -21.16
CA LYS A 170 11.31 -9.82 -22.36
C LYS A 170 12.13 -10.11 -23.62
N GLN A 171 13.38 -9.68 -23.68
CA GLN A 171 14.32 -9.98 -24.77
C GLN A 171 15.11 -11.28 -24.56
N SER A 172 15.23 -11.80 -23.34
CA SER A 172 16.00 -13.00 -23.00
C SER A 172 15.13 -14.15 -22.48
N LEU A 173 13.90 -14.27 -22.96
CA LEU A 173 12.99 -15.39 -22.62
C LEU A 173 13.47 -16.73 -23.18
N GLN A 174 14.76 -17.03 -23.00
CA GLN A 174 15.31 -18.35 -23.25
C GLN A 174 16.30 -18.85 -22.20
N LEU A 175 16.49 -18.21 -21.07
CA LEU A 175 17.30 -18.80 -19.99
C LEU A 175 16.99 -18.20 -18.61
N CYS A 176 16.49 -19.06 -17.74
CA CYS A 176 16.59 -19.08 -16.26
C CYS A 176 16.37 -17.80 -15.45
N VAL A 177 15.27 -17.86 -14.72
CA VAL A 177 15.01 -17.27 -13.40
C VAL A 177 16.28 -16.95 -12.63
N GLN A 178 16.51 -15.65 -12.32
CA GLN A 178 17.18 -15.16 -11.10
C GLN A 178 17.38 -13.63 -11.13
N PRO A 179 17.60 -12.99 -10.00
CA PRO A 179 16.56 -12.44 -9.12
C PRO A 179 16.42 -10.92 -9.30
N VAL A 180 15.22 -10.44 -9.05
CA VAL A 180 14.97 -9.00 -8.85
C VAL A 180 15.84 -8.53 -7.69
N THR A 181 16.79 -7.64 -7.95
CA THR A 181 17.52 -6.97 -6.87
C THR A 181 16.59 -5.98 -6.20
N LYS A 182 15.88 -6.46 -5.21
CA LYS A 182 15.06 -5.63 -4.35
C LYS A 182 15.98 -4.93 -3.36
N ILE A 183 16.06 -3.63 -3.43
CA ILE A 183 16.66 -2.86 -2.36
C ILE A 183 15.56 -2.64 -1.32
N LEU A 184 15.60 -3.45 -0.29
CA LEU A 184 14.70 -3.34 0.85
C LEU A 184 15.30 -2.31 1.81
N VAL A 185 14.68 -1.15 1.92
CA VAL A 185 15.07 -0.17 2.94
C VAL A 185 14.18 -0.39 4.16
N LEU A 186 14.66 -1.18 5.12
CA LEU A 186 14.05 -1.30 6.43
C LEU A 186 14.45 -0.08 7.26
N ILE A 187 13.51 0.79 7.55
CA ILE A 187 13.70 1.87 8.51
C ILE A 187 13.15 1.38 9.85
N PRO A 188 14.01 1.17 10.86
CA PRO A 188 13.51 0.85 12.18
C PRO A 188 12.71 2.05 12.70
N THR A 189 11.41 1.86 12.94
CA THR A 189 10.64 2.83 13.70
C THR A 189 11.29 2.97 15.08
N PRO A 190 11.58 4.18 15.57
CA PRO A 190 11.97 4.33 16.96
C PRO A 190 10.81 3.83 17.83
N PHE A 191 11.05 2.78 18.59
CA PHE A 191 10.10 2.36 19.62
C PHE A 191 9.87 3.57 20.53
N ALA A 192 8.62 4.02 20.61
CA ALA A 192 8.23 4.96 21.61
C ALA A 192 8.43 4.28 22.97
N THR A 193 9.54 4.63 23.65
CA THR A 193 9.71 4.31 25.07
C THR A 193 8.75 5.19 25.83
N SER A 194 7.67 4.61 26.25
CA SER A 194 6.83 5.13 27.34
C SER A 194 7.29 4.55 28.64
#